data_ca2c7e63afc320f19903a76076560a2d
#
_entry.id   ca2c7e63afc320f19903a76076560a2d
#
_cell.length_a   1.000
_cell.length_b   1.000
_cell.length_c   1.000
_cell.angle_alpha   90.00
_cell.angle_beta   90.00
_cell.angle_gamma   90.00
#
_symmetry.space_group_name_H-M   'P 1'
#
loop_
_entity.id
_entity.type
_entity.pdbx_description
1 polymer ?
#
loop_
_entity_poly.entity_id
_entity_poly.type
_entity_poly.pdbx_seq_one_letter_code
_entity_poly.pdbx_strand_id
1 'polypeptide(L)'
;MYCGAHREQVEEYIIRSKWSAQSSPFSKLELIQSTSHTIGDAMRDLDSRSLLVGDFLLVYGDVVSNLPLESALAAHRARRAKDKNAIMTMVLREAGNTHRTKAKGSSPVFVIDPTKDRCLHFEQMPNRDQTRYLSIDPDLLSSHQELEVRQDLIDCGIDICTPDVLALWSDNFDFQAPRKGFLHSVLKDYELNGKTFHTHIVADHYAARVRNLHAYDSISKDIVSRWAYPLCPDSNLVQGQSYRLQKGTTYKEDCVVLARDCIIGSKTVIGRGTSVGAQTTITNSIIGRHCQIGRNVKIDGAYLWDYACIGDGCIVSKSIIANEATIGRKCTVEAGALISYGVSIGEGITIHGEHRITRSKRRQDRDGHIVRGDADPAIVGPRGDGFEFQDSDEEERDELVDGLIPRGQSKSLPYSVGFQPLTINSIQPLQQLHFYIELRVRRG
;
A
#
# COMPACT_ATOMS: atom_id res chain seq x y z
N MET A 1 -7.84 -5.64 15.10
CA MET A 1 -7.64 -4.98 13.80
C MET A 1 -8.77 -3.99 13.59
N TYR A 2 -8.43 -2.77 13.18
CA TYR A 2 -9.39 -1.69 12.95
C TYR A 2 -9.59 -1.56 11.43
N CYS A 3 -10.80 -1.82 10.95
CA CYS A 3 -11.11 -1.87 9.52
C CYS A 3 -12.22 -0.88 9.17
N GLY A 4 -11.97 0.03 8.25
CA GLY A 4 -12.97 0.88 7.64
C GLY A 4 -13.72 0.13 6.54
N ALA A 5 -13.33 0.36 5.32
CA ALA A 5 -13.84 -0.37 4.16
C ALA A 5 -13.36 -1.86 4.16
N HIS A 6 -14.12 -2.73 3.51
CA HIS A 6 -13.74 -4.14 3.20
C HIS A 6 -13.62 -5.09 4.40
N ARG A 7 -14.30 -4.81 5.48
CA ARG A 7 -14.32 -5.69 6.66
C ARG A 7 -14.61 -7.14 6.30
N GLU A 8 -15.65 -7.40 5.52
CA GLU A 8 -16.09 -8.76 5.16
C GLU A 8 -14.98 -9.54 4.44
N GLN A 9 -14.27 -8.89 3.54
CA GLN A 9 -13.16 -9.50 2.79
C GLN A 9 -11.95 -9.79 3.69
N VAL A 10 -11.65 -8.88 4.61
CA VAL A 10 -10.58 -9.07 5.62
C VAL A 10 -10.95 -10.22 6.54
N GLU A 11 -12.20 -10.32 6.99
CA GLU A 11 -12.72 -11.38 7.84
C GLU A 11 -12.64 -12.73 7.14
N GLU A 12 -13.10 -12.82 5.89
CA GLU A 12 -12.99 -14.02 5.07
C GLU A 12 -11.53 -14.47 4.89
N TYR A 13 -10.64 -13.54 4.62
CA TYR A 13 -9.21 -13.84 4.52
C TYR A 13 -8.65 -14.39 5.84
N ILE A 14 -8.96 -13.77 6.96
CA ILE A 14 -8.48 -14.22 8.27
C ILE A 14 -8.97 -15.63 8.57
N ILE A 15 -10.26 -15.92 8.34
CA ILE A 15 -10.87 -17.23 8.57
C ILE A 15 -10.16 -18.32 7.75
N ARG A 16 -9.78 -18.02 6.51
CA ARG A 16 -9.09 -18.97 5.62
C ARG A 16 -7.57 -19.02 5.84
N SER A 17 -7.03 -18.14 6.63
CA SER A 17 -5.59 -18.02 6.86
C SER A 17 -5.13 -18.79 8.09
N LYS A 18 -3.82 -18.98 8.22
CA LYS A 18 -3.18 -19.56 9.40
C LYS A 18 -3.41 -18.74 10.69
N TRP A 19 -3.89 -17.51 10.58
CA TRP A 19 -4.08 -16.60 11.71
C TRP A 19 -5.30 -16.96 12.56
N SER A 20 -6.27 -17.65 12.02
CA SER A 20 -7.43 -18.20 12.78
C SER A 20 -7.19 -19.61 13.34
N ALA A 21 -6.08 -20.25 12.96
CA ALA A 21 -5.76 -21.60 13.43
C ALA A 21 -5.30 -21.58 14.90
N GLN A 22 -5.43 -22.73 15.59
CA GLN A 22 -4.93 -22.89 16.97
C GLN A 22 -3.41 -22.64 17.12
N SER A 23 -2.65 -22.79 16.04
CA SER A 23 -1.22 -22.48 15.98
C SER A 23 -0.92 -21.00 15.78
N SER A 24 -1.94 -20.14 15.74
CA SER A 24 -1.74 -18.70 15.60
C SER A 24 -0.93 -18.13 16.76
N PRO A 25 0.01 -17.23 16.49
CA PRO A 25 0.74 -16.52 17.55
C PRO A 25 -0.14 -15.52 18.32
N PHE A 26 -1.32 -15.20 17.79
CA PHE A 26 -2.26 -14.29 18.44
C PHE A 26 -3.15 -15.03 19.44
N SER A 27 -3.19 -14.55 20.68
CA SER A 27 -4.10 -15.06 21.71
C SER A 27 -5.56 -14.72 21.41
N LYS A 28 -5.80 -13.60 20.77
CA LYS A 28 -7.11 -13.09 20.36
C LYS A 28 -6.96 -12.21 19.14
N LEU A 29 -7.83 -12.38 18.18
CA LEU A 29 -7.90 -11.55 16.98
C LEU A 29 -9.31 -10.97 16.87
N GLU A 30 -9.42 -9.67 17.01
CA GLU A 30 -10.69 -8.93 16.91
C GLU A 30 -10.67 -8.02 15.69
N LEU A 31 -11.76 -8.05 14.94
CA LEU A 31 -12.04 -7.13 13.84
C LEU A 31 -13.04 -6.08 14.31
N ILE A 32 -12.62 -4.83 14.36
CA ILE A 32 -13.46 -3.70 14.73
C ILE A 32 -13.80 -2.95 13.45
N GLN A 33 -15.09 -2.83 13.16
CA GLN A 33 -15.56 -2.01 12.05
C GLN A 33 -15.56 -0.55 12.47
N SER A 34 -15.00 0.28 11.62
CA SER A 34 -14.98 1.72 11.79
C SER A 34 -15.73 2.43 10.67
N THR A 35 -16.43 3.48 11.03
CA THR A 35 -16.98 4.46 10.10
C THR A 35 -16.09 5.70 9.98
N SER A 36 -14.94 5.68 10.63
CA SER A 36 -13.99 6.79 10.63
C SER A 36 -13.45 7.05 9.24
N HIS A 37 -13.41 8.29 8.83
CA HIS A 37 -12.86 8.73 7.54
C HIS A 37 -11.35 9.01 7.63
N THR A 38 -10.87 9.38 8.81
CA THR A 38 -9.45 9.71 9.04
C THR A 38 -8.82 8.78 10.08
N ILE A 39 -7.48 8.74 10.09
CA ILE A 39 -6.74 8.01 11.12
C ILE A 39 -6.96 8.66 12.49
N GLY A 40 -7.10 9.99 12.54
CA GLY A 40 -7.40 10.72 13.76
C GLY A 40 -8.71 10.27 14.40
N ASP A 41 -9.78 10.14 13.62
CA ASP A 41 -11.06 9.63 14.12
C ASP A 41 -10.95 8.20 14.63
N ALA A 42 -10.19 7.36 13.92
CA ALA A 42 -9.95 5.98 14.33
C ALA A 42 -9.20 5.91 15.67
N MET A 43 -8.20 6.78 15.90
CA MET A 43 -7.44 6.83 17.16
C MET A 43 -8.32 7.31 18.31
N ARG A 44 -9.17 8.31 18.09
CA ARG A 44 -10.16 8.80 19.08
C ARG A 44 -11.20 7.75 19.46
N ASP A 45 -11.69 7.00 18.45
CA ASP A 45 -12.63 5.90 18.70
C ASP A 45 -11.96 4.77 19.50
N LEU A 46 -10.69 4.44 19.23
CA LEU A 46 -9.93 3.48 20.00
C LEU A 46 -9.74 3.92 21.46
N ASP A 47 -9.46 5.20 21.68
CA ASP A 47 -9.33 5.77 23.01
C ASP A 47 -10.65 5.70 23.80
N SER A 48 -11.74 6.12 23.16
CA SER A 48 -13.09 6.10 23.77
C SER A 48 -13.53 4.70 24.18
N ARG A 49 -13.09 3.66 23.47
CA ARG A 49 -13.38 2.25 23.80
C ARG A 49 -12.51 1.70 24.92
N SER A 50 -11.46 2.40 25.34
CA SER A 50 -10.53 1.98 26.40
C SER A 50 -10.01 0.55 26.23
N LEU A 51 -9.79 0.11 24.98
CA LEU A 51 -9.35 -1.26 24.66
C LEU A 51 -7.86 -1.48 24.94
N LEU A 52 -7.06 -0.42 24.90
CA LEU A 52 -5.61 -0.46 24.99
C LEU A 52 -5.17 0.12 26.35
N VAL A 53 -4.82 -0.76 27.26
CA VAL A 53 -4.43 -0.39 28.66
C VAL A 53 -2.91 -0.26 28.80
N GLY A 54 -2.13 -0.92 27.95
CA GLY A 54 -0.66 -0.92 27.99
C GLY A 54 -0.04 -0.45 26.70
N ASP A 55 1.29 -0.52 26.64
CA ASP A 55 2.03 -0.22 25.40
C ASP A 55 1.54 -1.12 24.27
N PHE A 56 1.34 -0.56 23.11
CA PHE A 56 0.80 -1.25 21.94
C PHE A 56 1.62 -0.97 20.68
N LEU A 57 1.49 -1.85 19.72
CA LEU A 57 2.07 -1.69 18.40
C LEU A 57 0.99 -1.19 17.44
N LEU A 58 1.21 -0.03 16.87
CA LEU A 58 0.40 0.55 15.80
C LEU A 58 1.05 0.20 14.47
N VAL A 59 0.32 -0.53 13.62
CA VAL A 59 0.78 -0.90 12.28
C VAL A 59 -0.26 -0.53 11.26
N TYR A 60 0.17 0.18 10.23
CA TYR A 60 -0.73 0.58 9.16
C TYR A 60 -1.00 -0.59 8.20
N GLY A 61 -2.19 -0.64 7.64
CA GLY A 61 -2.63 -1.74 6.77
C GLY A 61 -1.92 -1.82 5.42
N ASP A 62 -1.14 -0.81 5.05
CA ASP A 62 -0.39 -0.71 3.80
C ASP A 62 1.10 -1.11 3.94
N VAL A 63 1.49 -1.67 5.08
CA VAL A 63 2.88 -2.05 5.39
C VAL A 63 3.24 -3.42 4.81
N VAL A 64 4.39 -3.50 4.19
CA VAL A 64 5.08 -4.74 3.81
C VAL A 64 6.43 -4.76 4.48
N SER A 65 6.64 -5.68 5.45
CA SER A 65 7.84 -5.69 6.27
C SER A 65 8.22 -7.10 6.72
N ASN A 66 9.53 -7.36 6.79
CA ASN A 66 10.11 -8.54 7.44
C ASN A 66 10.97 -8.16 8.65
N LEU A 67 10.76 -6.95 9.20
CA LEU A 67 11.53 -6.44 10.33
C LEU A 67 11.29 -7.27 11.59
N PRO A 68 12.37 -7.70 12.29
CA PRO A 68 12.27 -8.16 13.66
C PRO A 68 12.03 -6.96 14.58
N LEU A 69 10.97 -7.02 15.39
CA LEU A 69 10.59 -5.89 16.26
C LEU A 69 11.10 -6.01 17.69
N GLU A 70 11.77 -7.12 18.02
CA GLU A 70 12.24 -7.39 19.38
C GLU A 70 13.20 -6.32 19.91
N SER A 71 14.15 -5.88 19.07
CA SER A 71 15.11 -4.84 19.41
C SER A 71 14.43 -3.48 19.63
N ALA A 72 13.49 -3.12 18.77
CA ALA A 72 12.72 -1.90 18.88
C ALA A 72 11.86 -1.87 20.15
N LEU A 73 11.18 -3.00 20.44
CA LEU A 73 10.38 -3.16 21.67
C LEU A 73 11.24 -3.10 22.93
N ALA A 74 12.40 -3.76 22.94
CA ALA A 74 13.33 -3.72 24.07
C ALA A 74 13.85 -2.29 24.31
N ALA A 75 14.23 -1.58 23.26
CA ALA A 75 14.69 -0.19 23.33
C ALA A 75 13.57 0.74 23.82
N HIS A 76 12.34 0.57 23.32
CA HIS A 76 11.18 1.34 23.79
C HIS A 76 10.95 1.13 25.31
N ARG A 77 10.89 -0.12 25.75
CA ARG A 77 10.70 -0.46 27.17
C ARG A 77 11.81 0.08 28.06
N ALA A 78 13.06 -0.01 27.62
CA ALA A 78 14.21 0.52 28.37
C ALA A 78 14.16 2.05 28.50
N ARG A 79 13.73 2.76 27.44
CA ARG A 79 13.51 4.22 27.48
C ARG A 79 12.36 4.56 28.42
N ARG A 80 11.24 3.87 28.29
CA ARG A 80 10.04 4.08 29.10
C ARG A 80 10.27 3.83 30.60
N ALA A 81 11.17 2.90 30.93
CA ALA A 81 11.57 2.66 32.33
C ALA A 81 12.35 3.83 32.95
N LYS A 82 13.10 4.57 32.10
CA LYS A 82 13.89 5.74 32.56
C LYS A 82 13.08 7.04 32.48
N ASP A 83 12.28 7.21 31.44
CA ASP A 83 11.48 8.41 31.19
C ASP A 83 10.06 8.02 30.74
N LYS A 84 9.10 8.31 31.59
CA LYS A 84 7.67 8.06 31.29
C LYS A 84 7.12 8.97 30.20
N ASN A 85 7.82 10.04 29.85
CA ASN A 85 7.43 10.93 28.77
C ASN A 85 7.84 10.42 27.39
N ALA A 86 8.62 9.34 27.31
CA ALA A 86 8.93 8.65 26.08
C ALA A 86 7.70 7.84 25.61
N ILE A 87 6.78 8.48 24.91
CA ILE A 87 5.47 7.91 24.61
C ILE A 87 5.40 7.10 23.30
N MET A 88 6.33 7.33 22.39
CA MET A 88 6.28 6.69 21.07
C MET A 88 7.67 6.40 20.54
N THR A 89 7.82 5.26 19.87
CA THR A 89 9.01 4.90 19.09
C THR A 89 8.59 4.57 17.68
N MET A 90 9.06 5.36 16.73
CA MET A 90 8.84 5.16 15.29
C MET A 90 9.91 4.21 14.74
N VAL A 91 9.49 3.21 13.96
CA VAL A 91 10.41 2.36 13.22
C VAL A 91 10.65 2.97 11.85
N LEU A 92 11.89 3.32 11.59
CA LEU A 92 12.34 3.93 10.35
C LEU A 92 13.37 3.02 9.67
N ARG A 93 13.35 2.99 8.34
CA ARG A 93 14.33 2.22 7.56
C ARG A 93 15.27 3.17 6.83
N GLU A 94 16.55 2.87 6.90
CA GLU A 94 17.56 3.52 6.06
C GLU A 94 17.38 3.16 4.58
N ALA A 95 17.36 4.17 3.72
CA ALA A 95 17.27 3.99 2.29
C ALA A 95 17.85 5.20 1.57
N GLY A 96 18.60 5.00 0.50
CA GLY A 96 19.14 6.11 -0.29
C GLY A 96 18.05 7.09 -0.75
N ASN A 97 18.43 8.35 -0.99
CA ASN A 97 17.49 9.42 -1.34
C ASN A 97 16.63 9.10 -2.57
N THR A 98 17.14 8.29 -3.51
CA THR A 98 16.46 7.88 -4.74
C THR A 98 15.88 6.47 -4.68
N HIS A 99 15.70 5.92 -3.47
CA HIS A 99 15.21 4.54 -3.34
C HIS A 99 13.80 4.42 -3.96
N ARG A 100 13.60 3.36 -4.75
CA ARG A 100 12.38 3.17 -5.58
C ARG A 100 11.06 3.06 -4.78
N THR A 101 11.12 2.65 -3.51
CA THR A 101 9.93 2.57 -2.65
C THR A 101 9.62 3.87 -1.92
N LYS A 102 10.47 4.90 -2.05
CA LYS A 102 10.15 6.23 -1.54
C LYS A 102 9.01 6.85 -2.33
N ALA A 103 8.15 7.56 -1.63
CA ALA A 103 7.07 8.30 -2.27
C ALA A 103 7.65 9.35 -3.24
N LYS A 104 7.12 9.37 -4.47
CA LYS A 104 7.43 10.44 -5.41
C LYS A 104 6.56 11.64 -5.07
N GLY A 105 7.14 12.81 -4.95
CA GLY A 105 6.39 14.07 -4.77
C GLY A 105 6.58 14.73 -3.41
N SER A 106 6.91 14.00 -2.35
CA SER A 106 7.28 14.60 -1.07
C SER A 106 8.29 13.71 -0.34
N SER A 107 9.22 14.33 0.35
CA SER A 107 10.24 13.63 1.14
C SER A 107 10.09 13.96 2.61
N PRO A 108 9.96 12.96 3.48
CA PRO A 108 10.01 13.19 4.92
C PRO A 108 11.40 13.62 5.33
N VAL A 109 11.49 14.62 6.18
CA VAL A 109 12.72 15.08 6.81
C VAL A 109 12.58 14.92 8.30
N PHE A 110 13.52 14.20 8.90
CA PHE A 110 13.59 14.01 10.34
C PHE A 110 14.82 14.73 10.88
N VAL A 111 14.65 15.49 11.95
CA VAL A 111 15.76 16.01 12.75
C VAL A 111 15.85 15.15 14.02
N ILE A 112 16.98 14.51 14.21
CA ILE A 112 17.19 13.50 15.24
C ILE A 112 18.38 13.88 16.10
N ASP A 113 18.25 13.72 17.42
CA ASP A 113 19.35 13.66 18.35
C ASP A 113 19.89 12.22 18.36
N PRO A 114 21.04 11.93 17.77
CA PRO A 114 21.57 10.57 17.66
C PRO A 114 22.01 9.99 19.01
N THR A 115 22.28 10.84 20.00
CA THR A 115 22.74 10.40 21.33
C THR A 115 21.62 9.76 22.15
N LYS A 116 20.37 10.13 21.86
CA LYS A 116 19.16 9.66 22.56
C LYS A 116 18.17 8.96 21.65
N ASP A 117 18.49 8.80 20.36
CA ASP A 117 17.54 8.34 19.32
C ASP A 117 16.22 9.14 19.34
N ARG A 118 16.28 10.42 19.64
CA ARG A 118 15.10 11.25 19.85
C ARG A 118 14.79 12.02 18.56
N CYS A 119 13.55 11.96 18.11
CA CYS A 119 13.04 12.82 17.05
C CYS A 119 12.70 14.19 17.64
N LEU A 120 13.31 15.23 17.11
CA LEU A 120 13.15 16.62 17.59
C LEU A 120 12.25 17.43 16.67
N HIS A 121 12.31 17.17 15.36
CA HIS A 121 11.49 17.85 14.38
C HIS A 121 11.17 16.91 13.22
N PHE A 122 10.00 17.07 12.63
CA PHE A 122 9.55 16.35 11.45
C PHE A 122 8.86 17.30 10.49
N GLU A 123 9.23 17.22 9.22
CA GLU A 123 8.56 17.97 8.17
C GLU A 123 8.43 17.13 6.89
N GLN A 124 7.30 17.28 6.21
CA GLN A 124 7.05 16.67 4.92
C GLN A 124 7.35 17.69 3.82
N MET A 125 8.50 17.59 3.19
CA MET A 125 8.93 18.55 2.18
C MET A 125 8.41 18.18 0.78
N PRO A 126 7.82 19.13 0.04
CA PRO A 126 7.42 18.91 -1.35
C PRO A 126 8.64 18.75 -2.26
N ASN A 127 8.55 17.84 -3.22
CA ASN A 127 9.67 17.54 -4.15
C ASN A 127 9.82 18.55 -5.32
N ARG A 128 9.12 19.70 -5.26
CA ARG A 128 9.18 20.72 -6.33
C ARG A 128 10.28 21.74 -6.09
N ASP A 129 10.80 22.30 -7.19
CA ASP A 129 11.94 23.21 -7.28
C ASP A 129 11.78 24.57 -6.55
N GLN A 130 10.71 24.77 -5.79
CA GLN A 130 10.47 25.98 -5.03
C GLN A 130 10.83 25.78 -3.57
N THR A 131 11.83 26.55 -3.14
CA THR A 131 12.28 26.76 -1.74
C THR A 131 12.39 25.49 -0.88
N ARG A 132 13.58 24.89 -0.89
CA ARG A 132 13.94 23.74 -0.05
C ARG A 132 14.57 24.21 1.27
N TYR A 133 13.86 24.99 2.04
CA TYR A 133 14.36 25.41 3.36
C TYR A 133 13.60 24.66 4.44
N LEU A 134 14.34 23.98 5.31
CA LEU A 134 13.83 23.43 6.56
C LEU A 134 13.91 24.53 7.61
N SER A 135 12.77 24.86 8.21
CA SER A 135 12.72 25.80 9.33
C SER A 135 12.90 25.03 10.63
N ILE A 136 14.07 25.18 11.25
CA ILE A 136 14.36 24.57 12.56
C ILE A 136 14.35 25.68 13.62
N ASP A 137 13.72 25.40 14.74
CA ASP A 137 13.72 26.31 15.89
C ASP A 137 15.14 26.51 16.37
N PRO A 138 15.63 27.77 16.52
CA PRO A 138 16.95 28.07 17.07
C PRO A 138 17.21 27.47 18.44
N ASP A 139 16.18 27.31 19.27
CA ASP A 139 16.29 26.72 20.61
C ASP A 139 16.68 25.24 20.58
N LEU A 140 16.25 24.50 19.52
CA LEU A 140 16.72 23.14 19.30
C LEU A 140 18.23 23.08 19.02
N LEU A 141 18.76 24.05 18.27
CA LEU A 141 20.20 24.13 17.97
C LEU A 141 21.03 24.47 19.22
N SER A 142 20.48 25.26 20.13
CA SER A 142 21.18 25.65 21.34
C SER A 142 21.14 24.58 22.43
N SER A 143 20.08 23.78 22.48
CA SER A 143 19.83 22.80 23.53
C SER A 143 20.42 21.41 23.28
N HIS A 144 20.86 21.11 22.03
CA HIS A 144 21.40 19.82 21.64
C HIS A 144 22.82 19.98 21.08
N GLN A 145 23.73 19.11 21.55
CA GLN A 145 25.14 19.14 21.12
C GLN A 145 25.33 18.60 19.70
N GLU A 146 24.49 17.66 19.30
CA GLU A 146 24.54 16.97 18.03
C GLU A 146 23.15 16.81 17.45
N LEU A 147 22.98 17.15 16.18
CA LEU A 147 21.74 17.06 15.44
C LEU A 147 22.01 16.44 14.06
N GLU A 148 21.24 15.44 13.69
CA GLU A 148 21.24 14.87 12.36
C GLU A 148 19.97 15.23 11.61
N VAL A 149 20.13 15.80 10.41
CA VAL A 149 19.02 16.02 9.48
C VAL A 149 18.98 14.89 8.48
N ARG A 150 17.99 14.03 8.59
CA ARG A 150 17.88 12.79 7.83
C ARG A 150 16.77 12.87 6.78
N GLN A 151 17.14 12.77 5.50
CA GLN A 151 16.22 12.67 4.36
C GLN A 151 16.23 11.27 3.73
N ASP A 152 17.13 10.43 4.16
CA ASP A 152 17.36 9.07 3.66
C ASP A 152 16.47 8.03 4.34
N LEU A 153 15.66 8.44 5.31
CA LEU A 153 14.79 7.53 6.05
C LEU A 153 13.45 7.30 5.35
N ILE A 154 12.96 6.06 5.44
CA ILE A 154 11.60 5.66 5.05
C ILE A 154 10.80 5.37 6.32
N ASP A 155 9.64 6.00 6.44
CA ASP A 155 8.65 5.68 7.47
C ASP A 155 8.04 4.30 7.19
N CYS A 156 8.34 3.35 8.05
CA CYS A 156 7.87 1.97 7.91
C CYS A 156 6.38 1.80 8.20
N GLY A 157 5.72 2.81 8.80
CA GLY A 157 4.33 2.69 9.25
C GLY A 157 4.16 1.69 10.39
N ILE A 158 5.17 1.57 11.24
CA ILE A 158 5.19 0.73 12.44
C ILE A 158 5.62 1.62 13.60
N ASP A 159 4.76 1.78 14.58
CA ASP A 159 4.99 2.62 15.73
C ASP A 159 4.72 1.86 17.03
N ILE A 160 5.59 1.97 17.98
CA ILE A 160 5.39 1.45 19.33
C ILE A 160 4.91 2.60 20.20
N CYS A 161 3.70 2.50 20.69
CA CYS A 161 2.97 3.59 21.36
C CYS A 161 2.58 3.22 22.77
N THR A 162 2.49 4.23 23.64
CA THR A 162 1.81 4.13 24.93
C THR A 162 0.38 4.64 24.81
N PRO A 163 -0.52 4.35 25.77
CA PRO A 163 -1.87 4.91 25.78
C PRO A 163 -1.91 6.44 25.78
N ASP A 164 -0.85 7.12 26.27
CA ASP A 164 -0.74 8.58 26.20
C ASP A 164 -0.86 9.12 24.76
N VAL A 165 -0.47 8.33 23.75
CA VAL A 165 -0.61 8.70 22.34
C VAL A 165 -2.09 8.84 21.96
N LEU A 166 -2.95 7.92 22.42
CA LEU A 166 -4.40 7.99 22.16
C LEU A 166 -5.03 9.21 22.83
N ALA A 167 -4.63 9.49 24.07
CA ALA A 167 -5.12 10.67 24.81
C ALA A 167 -4.79 11.96 24.05
N LEU A 168 -3.55 12.10 23.54
CA LEU A 168 -3.19 13.28 22.73
C LEU A 168 -4.02 13.43 21.46
N TRP A 169 -4.43 12.32 20.82
CA TRP A 169 -5.35 12.38 19.68
C TRP A 169 -6.76 12.81 20.08
N SER A 170 -7.19 12.44 21.30
CA SER A 170 -8.49 12.81 21.84
C SER A 170 -8.54 14.28 22.29
N ASP A 171 -7.42 14.81 22.76
CA ASP A 171 -7.29 16.19 23.22
C ASP A 171 -7.35 17.21 22.07
N ASN A 172 -7.00 16.81 20.84
CA ASN A 172 -6.95 17.71 19.71
C ASN A 172 -7.60 17.10 18.46
N PHE A 173 -8.74 17.65 18.05
CA PHE A 173 -9.52 17.21 16.88
C PHE A 173 -8.88 17.59 15.54
N ASP A 174 -7.93 18.53 15.51
CA ASP A 174 -7.23 18.93 14.27
C ASP A 174 -6.22 17.86 13.80
N PHE A 175 -5.89 16.91 14.67
CA PHE A 175 -5.04 15.80 14.29
C PHE A 175 -5.79 14.79 13.44
N GLN A 176 -5.57 14.83 12.11
CA GLN A 176 -6.19 13.91 11.15
C GLN A 176 -5.17 12.89 10.60
N ALA A 177 -3.92 13.31 10.42
CA ALA A 177 -2.84 12.52 9.86
C ALA A 177 -1.71 12.27 10.87
N PRO A 178 -1.13 11.05 10.92
CA PRO A 178 -0.17 10.69 11.96
C PRO A 178 1.15 11.44 11.90
N ARG A 179 1.63 11.79 10.73
CA ARG A 179 2.94 12.44 10.58
C ARG A 179 2.79 13.96 10.43
N LYS A 180 2.02 14.41 9.44
CA LYS A 180 1.86 15.82 9.13
C LYS A 180 1.10 16.60 10.20
N GLY A 181 -0.01 16.04 10.69
CA GLY A 181 -0.81 16.66 11.74
C GLY A 181 -0.24 16.35 13.13
N PHE A 182 -0.36 15.11 13.59
CA PHE A 182 -0.04 14.70 14.94
C PHE A 182 1.44 14.87 15.30
N LEU A 183 2.35 14.15 14.63
CA LEU A 183 3.77 14.15 14.98
C LEU A 183 4.38 15.55 14.90
N HIS A 184 4.13 16.27 13.80
CA HIS A 184 4.67 17.62 13.61
C HIS A 184 4.22 18.57 14.71
N SER A 185 2.91 18.59 15.03
CA SER A 185 2.37 19.51 16.04
C SER A 185 2.82 19.17 17.46
N VAL A 186 2.82 17.89 17.84
CA VAL A 186 3.26 17.50 19.19
C VAL A 186 4.75 17.77 19.38
N LEU A 187 5.59 17.59 18.36
CA LEU A 187 7.01 17.96 18.44
C LEU A 187 7.22 19.47 18.56
N LYS A 188 6.42 20.26 17.83
CA LYS A 188 6.48 21.72 17.91
C LYS A 188 6.08 22.26 19.27
N ASP A 189 5.09 21.62 19.90
CA ASP A 189 4.56 22.04 21.19
C ASP A 189 5.25 21.29 22.36
N TYR A 190 6.49 20.80 22.17
CA TYR A 190 7.22 20.02 23.17
C TYR A 190 7.33 20.70 24.53
N GLU A 191 7.58 22.00 24.56
CA GLU A 191 7.69 22.77 25.80
C GLU A 191 6.42 22.73 26.66
N LEU A 192 5.26 22.61 26.03
CA LEU A 192 3.97 22.56 26.70
C LEU A 192 3.60 21.14 27.15
N ASN A 193 3.83 20.15 26.29
CA ASN A 193 3.37 18.77 26.53
C ASN A 193 4.42 17.88 27.20
N GLY A 194 5.72 18.22 27.08
CA GLY A 194 6.85 17.46 27.62
C GLY A 194 7.02 16.05 27.07
N LYS A 195 6.24 15.66 26.04
CA LYS A 195 6.25 14.30 25.50
C LYS A 195 7.37 14.11 24.48
N THR A 196 8.01 12.96 24.51
CA THR A 196 9.16 12.66 23.64
C THR A 196 8.88 11.51 22.68
N PHE A 197 9.32 11.70 21.44
CA PHE A 197 9.25 10.73 20.37
C PHE A 197 10.65 10.22 20.06
N HIS A 198 10.77 8.92 19.88
CA HIS A 198 12.04 8.29 19.59
C HIS A 198 12.00 7.57 18.25
N THR A 199 13.16 7.32 17.70
CA THR A 199 13.34 6.57 16.46
C THR A 199 14.04 5.25 16.73
N HIS A 200 13.72 4.25 15.91
CA HIS A 200 14.48 3.01 15.81
C HIS A 200 14.80 2.81 14.34
N ILE A 201 16.07 3.06 13.97
CA ILE A 201 16.51 3.04 12.57
C ILE A 201 17.05 1.65 12.26
N VAL A 202 16.56 1.07 11.16
CA VAL A 202 16.93 -0.26 10.69
C VAL A 202 17.52 -0.18 9.28
N ALA A 203 18.69 -0.79 9.07
CA ALA A 203 19.38 -0.82 7.78
C ALA A 203 19.20 -2.15 7.02
N ASP A 204 19.14 -3.27 7.74
CA ASP A 204 19.37 -4.61 7.17
C ASP A 204 18.12 -5.36 6.71
N HIS A 205 16.92 -4.84 6.97
CA HIS A 205 15.67 -5.53 6.70
C HIS A 205 14.78 -4.75 5.73
N TYR A 206 13.75 -5.42 5.21
CA TYR A 206 12.82 -4.82 4.28
C TYR A 206 11.62 -4.24 5.02
N ALA A 207 11.31 -2.98 4.75
CA ALA A 207 10.05 -2.36 5.09
C ALA A 207 9.69 -1.29 4.07
N ALA A 208 8.45 -1.28 3.65
CA ALA A 208 7.93 -0.29 2.72
C ALA A 208 6.41 -0.17 2.88
N ARG A 209 5.84 0.94 2.41
CA ARG A 209 4.40 1.20 2.45
C ARG A 209 3.83 1.34 1.04
N VAL A 210 2.70 0.68 0.80
CA VAL A 210 1.98 0.71 -0.49
C VAL A 210 1.00 1.89 -0.49
N ARG A 211 1.52 3.11 -0.63
CA ARG A 211 0.70 4.34 -0.60
C ARG A 211 0.11 4.73 -1.95
N ASN A 212 0.72 4.29 -3.04
CA ASN A 212 0.31 4.64 -4.40
C ASN A 212 0.69 3.54 -5.39
N LEU A 213 0.25 3.67 -6.65
CA LEU A 213 0.50 2.68 -7.71
C LEU A 213 1.99 2.48 -8.01
N HIS A 214 2.81 3.52 -7.88
CA HIS A 214 4.25 3.39 -8.06
C HIS A 214 4.89 2.54 -6.94
N ALA A 215 4.49 2.76 -5.69
CA ALA A 215 4.92 1.95 -4.56
C ALA A 215 4.40 0.50 -4.72
N TYR A 216 3.16 0.31 -5.17
CA TYR A 216 2.59 -1.00 -5.47
C TYR A 216 3.45 -1.76 -6.48
N ASP A 217 3.79 -1.16 -7.61
CA ASP A 217 4.66 -1.78 -8.63
C ASP A 217 6.05 -2.11 -8.08
N SER A 218 6.68 -1.14 -7.39
CA SER A 218 8.03 -1.31 -6.85
C SER A 218 8.11 -2.40 -5.79
N ILE A 219 7.17 -2.39 -4.83
CA ILE A 219 7.13 -3.36 -3.73
C ILE A 219 6.77 -4.76 -4.26
N SER A 220 5.84 -4.85 -5.22
CA SER A 220 5.49 -6.12 -5.87
C SER A 220 6.69 -6.77 -6.53
N LYS A 221 7.49 -6.00 -7.25
CA LYS A 221 8.72 -6.48 -7.89
C LYS A 221 9.80 -6.85 -6.87
N ASP A 222 9.85 -6.16 -5.72
CA ASP A 222 10.75 -6.51 -4.62
C ASP A 222 10.39 -7.85 -4.02
N ILE A 223 9.11 -8.12 -3.81
CA ILE A 223 8.61 -9.39 -3.30
C ILE A 223 8.93 -10.53 -4.25
N VAL A 224 8.62 -10.36 -5.54
CA VAL A 224 8.94 -11.35 -6.58
C VAL A 224 10.44 -11.58 -6.69
N SER A 225 11.26 -10.54 -6.48
CA SER A 225 12.72 -10.62 -6.48
C SER A 225 13.31 -11.13 -5.15
N ARG A 226 12.48 -11.49 -4.16
CA ARG A 226 12.84 -12.04 -2.84
C ARG A 226 13.54 -11.05 -1.90
N TRP A 227 13.44 -9.75 -2.14
CA TRP A 227 14.00 -8.75 -1.23
C TRP A 227 13.29 -8.70 0.13
N ALA A 228 12.01 -9.07 0.14
CA ALA A 228 11.19 -9.12 1.34
C ALA A 228 11.11 -10.53 1.98
N TYR A 229 12.05 -11.44 1.67
CA TYR A 229 12.02 -12.81 2.22
C TYR A 229 11.85 -12.79 3.75
N PRO A 230 10.99 -13.64 4.35
CA PRO A 230 10.23 -14.76 3.77
C PRO A 230 8.92 -14.39 3.07
N LEU A 231 8.62 -13.13 2.88
CA LEU A 231 7.43 -12.66 2.18
C LEU A 231 7.60 -12.82 0.66
N CYS A 232 7.53 -14.06 0.18
CA CYS A 232 7.65 -14.42 -1.22
C CYS A 232 6.53 -15.35 -1.62
N PRO A 233 6.14 -15.42 -2.90
CA PRO A 233 5.00 -16.24 -3.32
C PRO A 233 5.10 -17.71 -2.92
N ASP A 234 6.31 -18.30 -2.94
CA ASP A 234 6.57 -19.70 -2.61
C ASP A 234 6.72 -19.98 -1.11
N SER A 235 7.05 -18.99 -0.30
CA SER A 235 7.29 -19.14 1.13
C SER A 235 6.08 -18.73 1.98
N ASN A 236 5.21 -17.90 1.44
CA ASN A 236 4.04 -17.36 2.12
C ASN A 236 2.74 -17.87 1.51
N LEU A 237 2.62 -19.17 1.42
CA LEU A 237 1.45 -19.83 0.84
C LEU A 237 0.24 -19.73 1.78
N VAL A 238 -0.90 -19.38 1.20
CA VAL A 238 -2.21 -19.51 1.83
C VAL A 238 -2.86 -20.81 1.39
N GLN A 239 -3.85 -21.26 2.15
CA GLN A 239 -4.59 -22.48 1.82
C GLN A 239 -5.08 -22.46 0.37
N GLY A 240 -4.73 -23.51 -0.37
CA GLY A 240 -5.06 -23.65 -1.79
C GLY A 240 -4.07 -22.99 -2.76
N GLN A 241 -2.95 -22.44 -2.30
CA GLN A 241 -1.86 -21.98 -3.14
C GLN A 241 -0.77 -23.03 -3.30
N SER A 242 -0.14 -23.04 -4.50
CA SER A 242 0.90 -24.01 -4.86
C SER A 242 2.05 -23.36 -5.66
N TYR A 243 2.35 -22.09 -5.39
CA TYR A 243 3.43 -21.39 -6.10
C TYR A 243 4.76 -22.09 -5.93
N ARG A 244 5.45 -22.33 -7.04
CA ARG A 244 6.81 -22.89 -7.08
C ARG A 244 7.72 -21.95 -7.83
N LEU A 245 8.87 -21.68 -7.20
CA LEU A 245 9.92 -20.88 -7.82
C LEU A 245 10.59 -21.67 -8.95
N GLN A 246 10.71 -21.03 -10.11
CA GLN A 246 11.41 -21.53 -11.27
C GLN A 246 12.62 -20.65 -11.62
N LYS A 247 13.39 -21.03 -12.63
CA LYS A 247 14.55 -20.25 -13.10
C LYS A 247 14.13 -18.83 -13.51
N GLY A 248 14.94 -17.84 -13.16
CA GLY A 248 14.70 -16.43 -13.51
C GLY A 248 13.71 -15.71 -12.61
N THR A 249 13.54 -16.13 -11.34
CA THR A 249 12.55 -15.54 -10.41
C THR A 249 11.11 -15.59 -10.95
N THR A 250 10.79 -16.69 -11.62
CA THR A 250 9.43 -16.96 -12.13
C THR A 250 8.72 -17.89 -11.16
N TYR A 251 7.48 -17.56 -10.83
CA TYR A 251 6.63 -18.37 -9.95
C TYR A 251 5.43 -18.89 -10.72
N LYS A 252 5.16 -20.15 -10.58
CA LYS A 252 4.03 -20.81 -11.24
C LYS A 252 3.29 -21.71 -10.27
N GLU A 253 1.97 -21.61 -10.26
CA GLU A 253 1.09 -22.56 -9.58
C GLU A 253 0.83 -23.82 -10.42
N ASP A 254 0.22 -24.79 -9.80
CA ASP A 254 -0.24 -26.02 -10.48
C ASP A 254 -1.38 -25.71 -11.48
N CYS A 255 -1.61 -26.61 -12.42
CA CYS A 255 -2.67 -26.46 -13.44
C CYS A 255 -2.57 -25.23 -14.36
N VAL A 256 -1.37 -24.68 -14.55
CA VAL A 256 -1.12 -23.64 -15.57
C VAL A 256 -0.83 -24.31 -16.92
N VAL A 257 -1.55 -23.93 -17.96
CA VAL A 257 -1.41 -24.44 -19.30
C VAL A 257 -0.63 -23.45 -20.17
N LEU A 258 0.54 -23.83 -20.61
CA LEU A 258 1.40 -23.01 -21.47
C LEU A 258 1.51 -23.66 -22.85
N ALA A 259 1.31 -22.91 -23.93
CA ALA A 259 1.59 -23.35 -25.27
C ALA A 259 3.11 -23.57 -25.48
N ARG A 260 3.51 -24.42 -26.44
CA ARG A 260 4.90 -24.84 -26.61
C ARG A 260 5.87 -23.71 -26.96
N ASP A 261 5.39 -22.71 -27.70
CA ASP A 261 6.13 -21.57 -28.22
C ASP A 261 5.86 -20.26 -27.49
N CYS A 262 5.29 -20.34 -26.29
CA CYS A 262 5.18 -19.18 -25.43
C CYS A 262 6.51 -18.93 -24.68
N ILE A 263 6.82 -17.66 -24.44
CA ILE A 263 8.02 -17.20 -23.75
C ILE A 263 7.62 -16.58 -22.42
N ILE A 264 8.01 -17.21 -21.33
CA ILE A 264 7.84 -16.66 -19.98
C ILE A 264 9.18 -16.13 -19.51
N GLY A 265 9.27 -14.81 -19.37
CA GLY A 265 10.48 -14.11 -18.92
C GLY A 265 10.61 -14.07 -17.42
N SER A 266 11.67 -13.39 -16.94
CA SER A 266 11.98 -13.23 -15.53
C SER A 266 10.93 -12.38 -14.79
N LYS A 267 10.90 -12.52 -13.44
CA LYS A 267 10.03 -11.76 -12.53
C LYS A 267 8.55 -11.87 -12.91
N THR A 268 8.13 -13.06 -13.30
CA THR A 268 6.76 -13.35 -13.71
C THR A 268 6.10 -14.30 -12.71
N VAL A 269 4.87 -14.00 -12.33
CA VAL A 269 4.03 -14.85 -11.47
C VAL A 269 2.82 -15.29 -12.26
N ILE A 270 2.48 -16.59 -12.25
CA ILE A 270 1.32 -17.12 -12.97
C ILE A 270 0.49 -17.97 -12.01
N GLY A 271 -0.76 -17.57 -11.82
CA GLY A 271 -1.72 -18.22 -10.95
C GLY A 271 -2.37 -19.45 -11.58
N ARG A 272 -2.94 -20.28 -10.72
CA ARG A 272 -3.58 -21.57 -11.02
C ARG A 272 -4.65 -21.44 -12.10
N GLY A 273 -4.74 -22.42 -12.97
CA GLY A 273 -5.81 -22.53 -13.99
C GLY A 273 -5.68 -21.53 -15.13
N THR A 274 -4.59 -20.76 -15.17
CA THR A 274 -4.33 -19.80 -16.26
C THR A 274 -3.84 -20.52 -17.50
N SER A 275 -4.36 -20.12 -18.68
CA SER A 275 -3.97 -20.63 -19.98
C SER A 275 -3.28 -19.54 -20.81
N VAL A 276 -2.15 -19.87 -21.43
CA VAL A 276 -1.35 -18.96 -22.28
C VAL A 276 -1.24 -19.54 -23.67
N GLY A 277 -1.69 -18.76 -24.66
CA GLY A 277 -1.69 -19.13 -26.06
C GLY A 277 -0.31 -19.12 -26.73
N ALA A 278 -0.26 -19.64 -27.92
CA ALA A 278 0.95 -19.78 -28.72
C ALA A 278 1.56 -18.40 -29.08
N GLN A 279 2.88 -18.34 -29.23
CA GLN A 279 3.65 -17.14 -29.62
C GLN A 279 3.45 -15.94 -28.67
N THR A 280 3.02 -16.21 -27.43
CA THR A 280 2.79 -15.19 -26.41
C THR A 280 4.04 -15.00 -25.55
N THR A 281 4.39 -13.74 -25.30
CA THR A 281 5.53 -13.36 -24.46
C THR A 281 5.05 -12.62 -23.23
N ILE A 282 5.44 -13.10 -22.04
CA ILE A 282 5.09 -12.49 -20.74
C ILE A 282 6.37 -12.23 -19.97
N THR A 283 6.61 -10.97 -19.57
CA THR A 283 7.80 -10.54 -18.83
C THR A 283 7.42 -9.59 -17.70
N ASN A 284 8.15 -9.64 -16.57
CA ASN A 284 7.98 -8.71 -15.43
C ASN A 284 6.52 -8.55 -14.94
N SER A 285 5.67 -9.55 -15.10
CA SER A 285 4.22 -9.41 -14.96
C SER A 285 3.67 -10.37 -13.92
N ILE A 286 2.57 -9.96 -13.29
CA ILE A 286 1.85 -10.80 -12.32
C ILE A 286 0.50 -11.14 -12.92
N ILE A 287 0.30 -12.43 -13.18
CA ILE A 287 -0.91 -12.98 -13.74
C ILE A 287 -1.65 -13.75 -12.65
N GLY A 288 -2.88 -13.39 -12.40
CA GLY A 288 -3.77 -14.03 -11.44
C GLY A 288 -4.20 -15.43 -11.84
N ARG A 289 -5.22 -15.92 -11.19
CA ARG A 289 -5.77 -17.25 -11.41
C ARG A 289 -6.86 -17.25 -12.46
N HIS A 290 -6.97 -18.39 -13.16
CA HIS A 290 -8.02 -18.62 -14.18
C HIS A 290 -8.04 -17.58 -15.30
N CYS A 291 -6.91 -16.92 -15.57
CA CYS A 291 -6.79 -15.99 -16.68
C CYS A 291 -6.71 -16.73 -18.01
N GLN A 292 -7.26 -16.11 -19.06
CA GLN A 292 -7.19 -16.63 -20.41
C GLN A 292 -6.41 -15.65 -21.29
N ILE A 293 -5.23 -16.05 -21.73
CA ILE A 293 -4.36 -15.22 -22.57
C ILE A 293 -4.28 -15.84 -23.96
N GLY A 294 -4.67 -15.07 -24.96
CA GLY A 294 -4.72 -15.47 -26.36
C GLY A 294 -3.35 -15.70 -27.00
N ARG A 295 -3.33 -15.85 -28.32
CA ARG A 295 -2.14 -16.09 -29.14
C ARG A 295 -1.50 -14.77 -29.54
N ASN A 296 -0.18 -14.79 -29.77
CA ASN A 296 0.59 -13.62 -30.18
C ASN A 296 0.35 -12.38 -29.31
N VAL A 297 0.25 -12.58 -28.01
CA VAL A 297 0.06 -11.53 -27.02
C VAL A 297 1.41 -11.13 -26.42
N LYS A 298 1.61 -9.84 -26.19
CA LYS A 298 2.80 -9.30 -25.55
C LYS A 298 2.42 -8.63 -24.24
N ILE A 299 2.92 -9.13 -23.11
CA ILE A 299 2.65 -8.59 -21.79
C ILE A 299 3.97 -8.25 -21.12
N ASP A 300 4.17 -6.99 -20.78
CA ASP A 300 5.37 -6.54 -20.06
C ASP A 300 5.02 -5.59 -18.91
N GLY A 301 5.41 -5.98 -17.69
CA GLY A 301 5.24 -5.17 -16.50
C GLY A 301 3.79 -4.99 -16.04
N ALA A 302 2.87 -5.82 -16.52
CA ALA A 302 1.44 -5.68 -16.23
C ALA A 302 0.97 -6.58 -15.08
N TYR A 303 -0.14 -6.18 -14.49
CA TYR A 303 -0.85 -6.90 -13.45
C TYR A 303 -2.22 -7.31 -13.97
N LEU A 304 -2.40 -8.60 -14.21
CA LEU A 304 -3.68 -9.20 -14.55
C LEU A 304 -4.21 -9.91 -13.32
N TRP A 305 -5.40 -9.55 -12.90
CA TRP A 305 -6.02 -10.20 -11.75
C TRP A 305 -6.85 -11.41 -12.20
N ASP A 306 -7.50 -12.05 -11.24
CA ASP A 306 -8.17 -13.34 -11.49
C ASP A 306 -9.27 -13.23 -12.54
N TYR A 307 -9.40 -14.27 -13.34
CA TYR A 307 -10.39 -14.39 -14.43
C TYR A 307 -10.28 -13.35 -15.54
N ALA A 308 -9.18 -12.62 -15.63
CA ALA A 308 -8.97 -11.67 -16.73
C ALA A 308 -8.79 -12.41 -18.07
N CYS A 309 -9.41 -11.88 -19.13
CA CYS A 309 -9.34 -12.44 -20.46
C CYS A 309 -8.66 -11.47 -21.42
N ILE A 310 -7.60 -11.91 -22.11
CA ILE A 310 -6.87 -11.13 -23.12
C ILE A 310 -7.01 -11.81 -24.48
N GLY A 311 -7.55 -11.12 -25.46
CA GLY A 311 -7.72 -11.61 -26.82
C GLY A 311 -6.40 -11.74 -27.59
N ASP A 312 -6.47 -12.38 -28.75
CA ASP A 312 -5.31 -12.62 -29.61
C ASP A 312 -4.70 -11.30 -30.14
N GLY A 313 -3.39 -11.26 -30.24
CA GLY A 313 -2.65 -10.15 -30.84
C GLY A 313 -2.61 -8.87 -30.02
N CYS A 314 -2.89 -8.91 -28.71
CA CYS A 314 -2.87 -7.77 -27.83
C CYS A 314 -1.46 -7.42 -27.36
N ILE A 315 -1.25 -6.14 -27.05
CA ILE A 315 -0.05 -5.61 -26.42
C ILE A 315 -0.48 -4.95 -25.11
N VAL A 316 0.07 -5.40 -23.98
CA VAL A 316 -0.25 -4.90 -22.64
C VAL A 316 1.02 -4.50 -21.92
N SER A 317 1.14 -3.23 -21.56
CA SER A 317 2.37 -2.68 -20.98
C SER A 317 2.06 -1.97 -19.68
N LYS A 318 2.76 -2.33 -18.59
CA LYS A 318 2.77 -1.62 -17.28
C LYS A 318 1.41 -1.06 -16.85
N SER A 319 0.38 -1.91 -16.89
CA SER A 319 -1.01 -1.57 -16.64
C SER A 319 -1.63 -2.53 -15.63
N ILE A 320 -2.75 -2.17 -15.06
CA ILE A 320 -3.52 -3.03 -14.17
C ILE A 320 -4.85 -3.38 -14.83
N ILE A 321 -5.11 -4.67 -14.97
CA ILE A 321 -6.35 -5.25 -15.49
C ILE A 321 -6.97 -6.05 -14.36
N ALA A 322 -8.09 -5.56 -13.84
CA ALA A 322 -8.74 -6.16 -12.67
C ALA A 322 -9.52 -7.43 -13.01
N ASN A 323 -10.15 -8.03 -11.99
CA ASN A 323 -10.85 -9.30 -12.14
C ASN A 323 -11.95 -9.24 -13.17
N GLU A 324 -12.08 -10.36 -13.88
CA GLU A 324 -13.15 -10.57 -14.87
C GLU A 324 -13.15 -9.54 -16.02
N ALA A 325 -12.12 -8.70 -16.10
CA ALA A 325 -12.00 -7.76 -17.20
C ALA A 325 -11.63 -8.51 -18.49
N THR A 326 -12.25 -8.11 -19.59
CA THR A 326 -12.09 -8.74 -20.90
C THR A 326 -11.53 -7.74 -21.91
N ILE A 327 -10.40 -8.05 -22.52
CA ILE A 327 -9.76 -7.26 -23.58
C ILE A 327 -9.97 -7.98 -24.89
N GLY A 328 -10.59 -7.33 -25.85
CA GLY A 328 -10.82 -7.85 -27.21
C GLY A 328 -9.52 -8.12 -27.97
N ARG A 329 -9.64 -8.60 -29.19
CA ARG A 329 -8.49 -8.92 -30.04
C ARG A 329 -7.79 -7.66 -30.55
N LYS A 330 -6.48 -7.75 -30.79
CA LYS A 330 -5.67 -6.69 -31.39
C LYS A 330 -5.76 -5.35 -30.66
N CYS A 331 -5.95 -5.38 -29.34
CA CYS A 331 -5.96 -4.19 -28.51
C CYS A 331 -4.55 -3.85 -28.02
N THR A 332 -4.34 -2.56 -27.79
CA THR A 332 -3.12 -2.06 -27.16
C THR A 332 -3.49 -1.38 -25.83
N VAL A 333 -2.93 -1.83 -24.73
CA VAL A 333 -3.06 -1.21 -23.42
C VAL A 333 -1.72 -0.59 -23.05
N GLU A 334 -1.67 0.72 -23.02
CA GLU A 334 -0.46 1.47 -22.76
C GLU A 334 -0.10 1.52 -21.26
N ALA A 335 1.14 1.94 -21.00
CA ALA A 335 1.66 2.00 -19.64
C ALA A 335 0.93 3.07 -18.81
N GLY A 336 0.39 2.69 -17.66
CA GLY A 336 -0.36 3.55 -16.77
C GLY A 336 -1.86 3.34 -16.78
N ALA A 337 -2.40 2.67 -17.81
CA ALA A 337 -3.83 2.40 -17.92
C ALA A 337 -4.34 1.50 -16.80
N LEU A 338 -5.52 1.85 -16.26
CA LEU A 338 -6.20 1.09 -15.22
C LEU A 338 -7.57 0.63 -15.73
N ILE A 339 -7.77 -0.68 -15.75
CA ILE A 339 -9.02 -1.31 -16.19
C ILE A 339 -9.64 -2.02 -15.00
N SER A 340 -10.80 -1.56 -14.59
CA SER A 340 -11.52 -2.03 -13.40
C SER A 340 -12.24 -3.36 -13.62
N TYR A 341 -12.92 -3.83 -12.60
CA TYR A 341 -13.61 -5.11 -12.52
C TYR A 341 -14.68 -5.27 -13.60
N GLY A 342 -14.68 -6.42 -14.29
CA GLY A 342 -15.69 -6.80 -15.23
C GLY A 342 -15.86 -5.86 -16.43
N VAL A 343 -14.91 -4.95 -16.66
CA VAL A 343 -14.88 -4.08 -17.84
C VAL A 343 -14.63 -4.92 -19.10
N SER A 344 -15.35 -4.64 -20.16
CA SER A 344 -15.15 -5.27 -21.47
C SER A 344 -14.68 -4.25 -22.50
N ILE A 345 -13.51 -4.48 -23.08
CA ILE A 345 -12.94 -3.66 -24.17
C ILE A 345 -13.20 -4.38 -25.49
N GLY A 346 -13.71 -3.66 -26.48
CA GLY A 346 -13.94 -4.15 -27.83
C GLY A 346 -12.64 -4.50 -28.58
N GLU A 347 -12.77 -4.99 -29.82
CA GLU A 347 -11.61 -5.37 -30.62
C GLU A 347 -10.92 -4.15 -31.27
N GLY A 348 -9.59 -4.19 -31.36
CA GLY A 348 -8.79 -3.18 -32.07
C GLY A 348 -8.65 -1.84 -31.38
N ILE A 349 -8.97 -1.76 -30.11
CA ILE A 349 -8.95 -0.52 -29.33
C ILE A 349 -7.57 -0.27 -28.71
N THR A 350 -7.16 0.99 -28.71
CA THR A 350 -5.98 1.46 -27.97
C THR A 350 -6.43 2.22 -26.73
N ILE A 351 -6.03 1.71 -25.57
CA ILE A 351 -6.25 2.37 -24.26
C ILE A 351 -4.97 3.10 -23.88
N HIS A 352 -5.05 4.43 -23.83
CA HIS A 352 -3.91 5.26 -23.47
C HIS A 352 -3.63 5.20 -21.96
N GLY A 353 -2.39 5.49 -21.57
CA GLY A 353 -1.89 5.32 -20.21
C GLY A 353 -2.58 6.19 -19.15
N GLU A 354 -3.26 7.24 -19.55
CA GLU A 354 -4.02 8.13 -18.67
C GLU A 354 -5.43 7.62 -18.34
N HIS A 355 -5.96 6.69 -19.16
CA HIS A 355 -7.32 6.21 -19.00
C HIS A 355 -7.50 5.31 -17.78
N ARG A 356 -8.55 5.58 -17.04
CA ARG A 356 -9.06 4.78 -15.94
C ARG A 356 -10.47 4.35 -16.28
N ILE A 357 -10.64 3.08 -16.58
CA ILE A 357 -11.89 2.57 -17.09
C ILE A 357 -12.59 1.79 -15.99
N THR A 358 -13.85 2.14 -15.73
CA THR A 358 -14.69 1.49 -14.72
C THR A 358 -16.01 1.04 -15.32
N ARG A 359 -16.67 0.08 -14.68
CA ARG A 359 -17.99 -0.41 -15.04
C ARG A 359 -19.11 0.22 -14.23
N SER A 360 -18.81 0.84 -13.09
CA SER A 360 -19.79 1.46 -12.21
C SER A 360 -19.64 2.98 -12.23
N LYS A 361 -20.64 3.70 -12.76
CA LYS A 361 -20.75 5.14 -12.61
C LYS A 361 -21.28 5.42 -11.21
N ARG A 362 -20.50 6.07 -10.35
CA ARG A 362 -21.01 6.67 -9.13
C ARG A 362 -21.75 7.96 -9.49
N ARG A 363 -22.93 7.84 -10.08
CA ARG A 363 -23.95 8.87 -9.95
C ARG A 363 -24.96 8.34 -8.95
N GLN A 364 -24.99 8.90 -7.78
CA GLN A 364 -26.17 8.78 -6.94
C GLN A 364 -27.25 9.63 -7.59
N ASP A 365 -28.36 9.00 -7.92
CA ASP A 365 -29.60 9.70 -8.23
C ASP A 365 -30.07 10.45 -6.96
N ARG A 366 -30.97 11.42 -7.10
CA ARG A 366 -31.53 12.18 -5.96
C ARG A 366 -32.10 11.28 -4.84
N ASP A 367 -32.36 10.03 -5.17
CA ASP A 367 -32.88 9.00 -4.25
C ASP A 367 -31.81 8.02 -3.73
N GLY A 368 -30.51 8.28 -3.99
CA GLY A 368 -29.39 7.47 -3.46
C GLY A 368 -29.10 6.17 -4.22
N HIS A 369 -29.77 5.90 -5.33
CA HIS A 369 -29.52 4.72 -6.15
C HIS A 369 -28.32 4.92 -7.10
N ILE A 370 -27.45 3.90 -7.20
CA ILE A 370 -26.35 3.87 -8.16
C ILE A 370 -26.95 3.66 -9.55
N VAL A 371 -26.96 4.72 -10.37
CA VAL A 371 -27.41 4.64 -11.76
C VAL A 371 -26.25 4.15 -12.64
N ARG A 372 -26.45 3.03 -13.32
CA ARG A 372 -25.54 2.49 -14.31
C ARG A 372 -25.57 3.40 -15.55
N GLY A 373 -24.45 4.00 -15.92
CA GLY A 373 -24.36 4.79 -17.14
C GLY A 373 -24.17 3.88 -18.37
N ASP A 374 -24.47 4.43 -19.55
CA ASP A 374 -24.15 3.77 -20.80
C ASP A 374 -22.65 3.72 -21.04
N ALA A 375 -22.15 2.64 -21.64
CA ALA A 375 -20.75 2.50 -22.00
C ALA A 375 -20.31 3.65 -22.93
N ASP A 376 -19.04 4.06 -22.86
CA ASP A 376 -18.45 5.01 -23.80
C ASP A 376 -17.81 4.29 -24.98
N PRO A 377 -18.49 4.25 -26.17
CA PRO A 377 -17.99 3.53 -27.31
C PRO A 377 -16.69 4.11 -27.89
N ALA A 378 -16.36 5.35 -27.58
CA ALA A 378 -15.13 5.99 -28.03
C ALA A 378 -13.90 5.41 -27.32
N ILE A 379 -14.07 5.00 -26.06
CA ILE A 379 -12.98 4.47 -25.23
C ILE A 379 -12.94 2.95 -25.26
N VAL A 380 -14.10 2.29 -25.06
CA VAL A 380 -14.16 0.82 -24.95
C VAL A 380 -14.58 0.12 -26.23
N GLY A 381 -14.95 0.88 -27.26
CA GLY A 381 -15.43 0.36 -28.54
C GLY A 381 -16.93 0.02 -28.55
N PRO A 382 -17.52 -0.24 -29.72
CA PRO A 382 -18.97 -0.37 -29.90
C PRO A 382 -19.57 -1.61 -29.20
N ARG A 383 -18.76 -2.58 -28.84
CA ARG A 383 -19.16 -3.78 -28.08
C ARG A 383 -18.58 -3.85 -26.70
N GLY A 384 -17.93 -2.75 -26.27
CA GLY A 384 -17.34 -2.65 -24.95
C GLY A 384 -18.38 -2.31 -23.87
N ASP A 385 -18.06 -2.61 -22.62
CA ASP A 385 -18.84 -2.21 -21.42
C ASP A 385 -17.90 -1.54 -20.43
N GLY A 386 -17.94 -0.23 -20.38
CA GLY A 386 -17.11 0.59 -19.51
C GLY A 386 -17.10 2.05 -19.91
N PHE A 387 -16.67 2.89 -19.04
CA PHE A 387 -16.54 4.34 -19.24
C PHE A 387 -15.37 4.88 -18.45
N GLU A 388 -14.92 6.05 -18.81
CA GLU A 388 -13.84 6.71 -18.10
C GLU A 388 -14.30 7.12 -16.70
N PHE A 389 -13.48 6.82 -15.72
CA PHE A 389 -13.69 7.25 -14.35
C PHE A 389 -13.43 8.77 -14.27
N GLN A 390 -14.47 9.55 -14.01
CA GLN A 390 -14.36 10.97 -13.74
C GLN A 390 -14.34 11.18 -12.23
N ASP A 391 -13.34 11.87 -11.78
CA ASP A 391 -13.22 12.28 -10.39
C ASP A 391 -14.12 13.48 -10.15
N SER A 392 -15.30 13.26 -9.54
CA SER A 392 -16.28 14.32 -9.31
C SER A 392 -16.01 15.15 -8.06
N ASP A 393 -15.09 14.72 -7.20
CA ASP A 393 -14.91 15.31 -5.87
C ASP A 393 -13.43 15.69 -5.65
N GLU A 394 -12.94 16.70 -6.40
CA GLU A 394 -11.61 17.27 -6.18
C GLU A 394 -11.47 18.00 -4.84
N GLU A 395 -12.58 18.43 -4.22
CA GLU A 395 -12.53 19.25 -3.01
C GLU A 395 -12.39 18.46 -1.69
N GLU A 396 -12.83 17.20 -1.61
CA GLU A 396 -12.71 16.38 -0.37
C GLU A 396 -11.42 15.55 -0.30
N ARG A 397 -10.59 15.53 -1.34
CA ARG A 397 -9.43 14.64 -1.46
C ARG A 397 -8.10 15.20 -0.99
N ASP A 398 -7.98 16.49 -0.85
CA ASP A 398 -6.73 17.14 -0.44
C ASP A 398 -6.31 16.78 1.00
N GLU A 399 -7.24 16.22 1.79
CA GLU A 399 -6.94 15.79 3.18
C GLU A 399 -6.60 14.31 3.34
N LEU A 400 -7.04 13.45 2.41
CA LEU A 400 -6.82 12.00 2.47
C LEU A 400 -5.54 11.52 1.76
N VAL A 401 -5.02 12.32 0.84
CA VAL A 401 -3.75 12.05 0.15
C VAL A 401 -2.73 13.03 0.69
N ASP A 402 -2.09 12.64 1.74
CA ASP A 402 -0.97 13.27 2.41
C ASP A 402 -0.04 14.04 1.44
N GLY A 403 -0.39 15.29 1.12
CA GLY A 403 0.48 16.27 0.50
C GLY A 403 1.06 15.97 -0.91
N LEU A 404 0.49 15.09 -1.69
CA LEU A 404 1.11 14.61 -2.95
C LEU A 404 0.79 15.42 -4.20
N ILE A 405 -0.17 16.39 -4.17
CA ILE A 405 -0.49 17.23 -5.34
C ILE A 405 -0.75 18.68 -4.91
N PRO A 406 0.06 19.66 -5.33
CA PRO A 406 -0.23 21.08 -5.12
C PRO A 406 -1.33 21.56 -6.08
N ARG A 407 -2.27 22.34 -5.54
CA ARG A 407 -3.27 23.09 -6.31
C ARG A 407 -2.58 23.94 -7.38
N GLY A 408 -2.93 23.77 -8.63
CA GLY A 408 -2.64 24.77 -9.67
C GLY A 408 -1.90 24.33 -10.92
N GLN A 409 -2.07 23.11 -11.40
CA GLN A 409 -1.80 22.77 -12.82
C GLN A 409 -2.68 21.61 -13.27
N SER A 410 -3.86 21.95 -13.78
CA SER A 410 -4.65 21.12 -14.66
C SER A 410 -3.92 20.97 -15.98
N LYS A 411 -3.16 19.93 -16.12
CA LYS A 411 -2.80 19.20 -17.35
C LYS A 411 -1.63 18.30 -17.00
N SER A 412 -1.92 17.00 -16.96
CA SER A 412 -1.03 15.86 -16.74
C SER A 412 -0.97 15.31 -15.31
N LEU A 413 -1.67 14.18 -15.16
CA LEU A 413 -1.63 13.16 -14.12
C LEU A 413 -2.44 13.41 -12.83
N PRO A 414 -3.71 13.01 -12.82
CA PRO A 414 -4.44 12.85 -11.58
C PRO A 414 -4.09 11.49 -10.94
N TYR A 415 -3.36 11.51 -9.84
CA TYR A 415 -3.15 10.35 -8.98
C TYR A 415 -4.08 10.41 -7.78
N SER A 416 -5.34 10.20 -8.00
CA SER A 416 -6.27 9.88 -6.93
C SER A 416 -7.16 8.74 -7.38
N VAL A 417 -6.68 7.52 -7.22
CA VAL A 417 -7.54 6.36 -7.27
C VAL A 417 -8.21 6.29 -5.90
N GLY A 418 -9.44 6.71 -5.83
CA GLY A 418 -10.32 6.22 -4.80
C GLY A 418 -10.30 4.70 -4.93
N PHE A 419 -9.61 4.03 -4.03
CA PHE A 419 -9.67 2.59 -3.92
C PHE A 419 -11.12 2.22 -3.62
N GLN A 420 -11.89 1.94 -4.68
CA GLN A 420 -12.98 0.99 -4.46
C GLN A 420 -12.32 -0.34 -4.06
N PRO A 421 -12.97 -1.05 -3.19
CA PRO A 421 -12.42 -2.25 -2.59
C PRO A 421 -11.96 -3.24 -3.63
N LEU A 422 -10.68 -3.41 -3.67
CA LEU A 422 -10.08 -4.57 -4.26
C LEU A 422 -10.60 -5.75 -3.45
N THR A 423 -11.40 -6.60 -4.06
CA THR A 423 -11.79 -7.85 -3.43
C THR A 423 -10.52 -8.62 -3.08
N ILE A 424 -10.36 -9.02 -1.83
CA ILE A 424 -9.19 -9.74 -1.31
C ILE A 424 -8.85 -10.99 -2.13
N ASN A 425 -9.80 -11.51 -2.90
CA ASN A 425 -9.62 -12.67 -3.77
C ASN A 425 -8.69 -12.42 -4.97
N SER A 426 -8.50 -11.19 -5.39
CA SER A 426 -7.85 -10.87 -6.66
C SER A 426 -6.39 -10.44 -6.58
N ILE A 427 -5.91 -10.01 -5.43
CA ILE A 427 -4.50 -9.64 -5.26
C ILE A 427 -3.80 -10.74 -4.44
N GLN A 428 -4.15 -11.98 -4.65
CA GLN A 428 -3.69 -13.09 -3.82
C GLN A 428 -2.16 -13.26 -3.68
N PRO A 429 -1.29 -12.97 -4.64
CA PRO A 429 0.14 -12.99 -4.36
C PRO A 429 0.65 -11.81 -3.54
N LEU A 430 -0.06 -10.68 -3.54
CA LEU A 430 0.43 -9.42 -2.95
C LEU A 430 -0.39 -8.94 -1.76
N GLN A 431 -1.70 -9.19 -1.71
CA GLN A 431 -2.53 -8.82 -0.55
C GLN A 431 -2.24 -9.64 0.71
N GLN A 432 -1.71 -10.84 0.55
CA GLN A 432 -1.27 -11.67 1.68
C GLN A 432 -0.09 -11.09 2.44
N LEU A 433 0.54 -10.08 1.88
CA LEU A 433 1.68 -9.39 2.46
C LEU A 433 1.29 -8.29 3.45
N HIS A 434 0.03 -7.86 3.44
CA HIS A 434 -0.45 -6.80 4.35
C HIS A 434 -0.63 -7.24 5.81
N PHE A 435 -0.44 -8.53 6.14
CA PHE A 435 -0.78 -9.06 7.46
C PHE A 435 0.37 -9.80 8.16
N TYR A 436 1.62 -9.61 7.72
CA TYR A 436 2.72 -10.28 8.37
C TYR A 436 3.36 -9.39 9.44
N ILE A 437 2.87 -9.51 10.66
CA ILE A 437 3.62 -9.17 11.86
C ILE A 437 3.62 -10.41 12.74
N GLU A 438 4.74 -11.10 12.75
CA GLU A 438 5.01 -12.16 13.71
C GLU A 438 5.37 -11.50 15.05
N LEU A 439 4.36 -11.14 15.83
CA LEU A 439 4.54 -10.73 17.22
C LEU A 439 4.76 -11.97 18.08
N ARG A 440 5.99 -12.44 18.19
CA ARG A 440 6.38 -13.31 19.29
C ARG A 440 6.52 -12.48 20.56
N VAL A 441 5.42 -12.19 21.20
CA VAL A 441 5.44 -11.74 22.60
C VAL A 441 5.51 -13.00 23.46
N ARG A 442 6.71 -13.44 23.82
CA ARG A 442 6.86 -14.37 24.95
C ARG A 442 6.53 -13.59 26.22
N ARG A 443 5.47 -14.03 26.90
CA ARG A 443 5.25 -13.68 28.30
C ARG A 443 6.45 -14.22 29.09
N GLY A 444 7.24 -13.32 29.67
CA GLY A 444 8.11 -13.56 30.80
C GLY A 444 7.44 -12.96 32.02
#